data_53bb5fb5b93c97b1d1dd4f8bcff7a268
#
_entry.id   53bb5fb5b93c97b1d1dd4f8bcff7a268
#
_cell.length_a   1.000
_cell.length_b   1.000
_cell.length_c   1.000
_cell.angle_alpha   90.00
_cell.angle_beta   90.00
_cell.angle_gamma   90.00
#
_symmetry.space_group_name_H-M   'P 1'
#
loop_
_entity.id
_entity.type
_entity.pdbx_description
1 polymer ?
#
loop_
_entity_poly.entity_id
_entity_poly.type
_entity_poly.pdbx_seq_one_letter_code
_entity_poly.pdbx_strand_id
1 'polypeptide(L)'
;MNVPNHIAIILDGNGRWAKERGMPRTYGHVKGCANLENICYDIKDLGVKYLTVYAFSTENWKRSREEVEALMKLFRGYLKKCIKISKKNNMKMTVIGDVTAFAPDIQQSVRELEEYSKDFDGIYFQLALNYGSRDEIRRGMQKMAQDVKDGKVEPDGITEDTIESYLDTAGVPDPDLLIRTSGEQRLSNFLLWQLAYSEFYFTPVAWPDFNKEELIKAIEKYNQRDRRYGGVKEE
;
A
#
# COMPACT_ATOMS: atom_id res chain seq x y z
N MET A 1 -20.75 5.54 12.20
CA MET A 1 -20.04 5.33 10.91
C MET A 1 -19.35 3.99 10.99
N ASN A 2 -19.61 3.07 10.06
CA ASN A 2 -18.86 1.81 9.97
C ASN A 2 -17.49 2.11 9.36
N VAL A 3 -16.40 1.77 10.06
CA VAL A 3 -15.05 2.08 9.62
C VAL A 3 -14.49 0.87 8.88
N PRO A 4 -13.92 1.02 7.66
CA PRO A 4 -13.23 -0.06 6.97
C PRO A 4 -12.13 -0.64 7.87
N ASN A 5 -12.01 -1.97 7.92
CA ASN A 5 -10.93 -2.62 8.66
C ASN A 5 -9.58 -2.37 7.98
N HIS A 6 -9.54 -2.42 6.64
CA HIS A 6 -8.35 -2.20 5.83
C HIS A 6 -8.60 -1.18 4.73
N ILE A 7 -7.76 -0.14 4.68
CA ILE A 7 -7.74 0.86 3.62
C ILE A 7 -6.47 0.73 2.80
N ALA A 8 -6.59 0.66 1.48
CA ALA A 8 -5.48 0.76 0.54
C ALA A 8 -5.46 2.13 -0.13
N ILE A 9 -4.29 2.76 -0.29
CA ILE A 9 -4.20 4.11 -0.89
C ILE A 9 -3.13 4.16 -1.99
N ILE A 10 -3.53 4.63 -3.18
CA ILE A 10 -2.61 5.00 -4.25
C ILE A 10 -2.29 6.49 -4.12
N LEU A 11 -1.03 6.81 -3.76
CA LEU A 11 -0.52 8.15 -3.43
C LEU A 11 -0.22 8.95 -4.71
N ASP A 12 -1.25 9.25 -5.54
CA ASP A 12 -1.05 9.90 -6.83
C ASP A 12 -1.12 11.44 -6.74
N GLY A 13 -0.48 12.10 -7.73
CA GLY A 13 -0.54 13.54 -7.91
C GLY A 13 0.65 14.33 -7.36
N ASN A 14 1.58 13.73 -6.62
CA ASN A 14 2.73 14.44 -6.03
C ASN A 14 3.48 15.36 -7.01
N GLY A 15 3.86 14.81 -8.16
CA GLY A 15 4.62 15.55 -9.16
C GLY A 15 3.81 16.63 -9.89
N ARG A 16 2.52 16.38 -10.15
CA ARG A 16 1.60 17.35 -10.78
C ARG A 16 1.36 18.52 -9.83
N TRP A 17 1.05 18.22 -8.58
CA TRP A 17 0.86 19.19 -7.51
C TRP A 17 2.04 20.16 -7.36
N ALA A 18 3.27 19.64 -7.39
CA ALA A 18 4.47 20.48 -7.34
C ALA A 18 4.62 21.36 -8.58
N LYS A 19 4.41 20.79 -9.78
CA LYS A 19 4.51 21.52 -11.05
C LYS A 19 3.52 22.68 -11.14
N GLU A 20 2.27 22.50 -10.70
CA GLU A 20 1.25 23.55 -10.63
C GLU A 20 1.65 24.72 -9.73
N ARG A 21 2.57 24.50 -8.78
CA ARG A 21 3.12 25.50 -7.86
C ARG A 21 4.50 26.02 -8.27
N GLY A 22 4.94 25.74 -9.51
CA GLY A 22 6.26 26.13 -10.00
C GLY A 22 7.43 25.42 -9.32
N MET A 23 7.16 24.30 -8.62
CA MET A 23 8.16 23.56 -7.84
C MET A 23 8.63 22.30 -8.58
N PRO A 24 9.86 21.84 -8.33
CA PRO A 24 10.34 20.56 -8.85
C PRO A 24 9.45 19.39 -8.40
N ARG A 25 9.28 18.36 -9.25
CA ARG A 25 8.48 17.15 -8.92
C ARG A 25 8.89 16.50 -7.59
N THR A 26 10.19 16.51 -7.28
CA THR A 26 10.77 15.98 -6.04
C THR A 26 10.23 16.68 -4.78
N TYR A 27 9.92 17.96 -4.86
CA TYR A 27 9.28 18.70 -3.75
C TYR A 27 7.90 18.12 -3.41
N GLY A 28 7.12 17.76 -4.44
CA GLY A 28 5.82 17.09 -4.24
C GLY A 28 5.96 15.76 -3.52
N HIS A 29 6.96 14.95 -3.87
CA HIS A 29 7.22 13.68 -3.18
C HIS A 29 7.60 13.89 -1.70
N VAL A 30 8.40 14.91 -1.38
CA VAL A 30 8.71 15.27 0.02
C VAL A 30 7.45 15.66 0.79
N LYS A 31 6.58 16.47 0.17
CA LYS A 31 5.29 16.84 0.78
C LYS A 31 4.36 15.65 0.95
N GLY A 32 4.32 14.76 -0.04
CA GLY A 32 3.54 13.52 0.05
C GLY A 32 4.00 12.59 1.17
N CYS A 33 5.30 12.48 1.42
CA CYS A 33 5.82 11.73 2.58
C CYS A 33 5.41 12.38 3.92
N ALA A 34 5.43 13.70 4.01
CA ALA A 34 4.96 14.39 5.22
C ALA A 34 3.46 14.18 5.43
N ASN A 35 2.67 14.20 4.34
CA ASN A 35 1.24 13.95 4.40
C ASN A 35 0.92 12.51 4.84
N LEU A 36 1.70 11.53 4.38
CA LEU A 36 1.51 10.12 4.78
C LEU A 36 1.60 9.96 6.31
N GLU A 37 2.52 10.68 6.97
CA GLU A 37 2.61 10.66 8.43
C GLU A 37 1.33 11.18 9.09
N ASN A 38 0.76 12.28 8.59
CA ASN A 38 -0.50 12.83 9.10
C ASN A 38 -1.65 11.84 8.91
N ILE A 39 -1.78 11.26 7.72
CA ILE A 39 -2.82 10.28 7.42
C ILE A 39 -2.68 9.02 8.28
N CYS A 40 -1.48 8.57 8.61
CA CYS A 40 -1.29 7.47 9.57
C CYS A 40 -1.89 7.78 10.95
N TYR A 41 -1.78 9.03 11.43
CA TYR A 41 -2.45 9.44 12.68
C TYR A 41 -3.98 9.45 12.53
N ASP A 42 -4.48 10.01 11.43
CA ASP A 42 -5.92 10.09 11.18
C ASP A 42 -6.56 8.70 11.04
N ILE A 43 -5.89 7.78 10.34
CA ILE A 43 -6.28 6.36 10.21
C ILE A 43 -6.40 5.69 11.58
N LYS A 44 -5.39 5.90 12.44
CA LYS A 44 -5.39 5.39 13.81
C LYS A 44 -6.56 5.93 14.63
N ASP A 45 -6.74 7.25 14.61
CA ASP A 45 -7.81 7.94 15.35
C ASP A 45 -9.21 7.47 14.93
N LEU A 46 -9.39 7.14 13.65
CA LEU A 46 -10.63 6.62 13.10
C LEU A 46 -10.86 5.13 13.42
N GLY A 47 -9.86 4.41 13.93
CA GLY A 47 -9.98 3.01 14.33
C GLY A 47 -9.76 2.00 13.20
N VAL A 48 -9.22 2.42 12.04
CA VAL A 48 -8.78 1.53 10.96
C VAL A 48 -7.60 0.68 11.46
N LYS A 49 -7.59 -0.62 11.16
CA LYS A 49 -6.58 -1.56 11.64
C LYS A 49 -5.44 -1.79 10.66
N TYR A 50 -5.72 -1.75 9.36
CA TYR A 50 -4.76 -2.04 8.31
C TYR A 50 -4.70 -0.88 7.31
N LEU A 51 -3.50 -0.48 6.94
CA LEU A 51 -3.25 0.53 5.92
C LEU A 51 -2.19 0.03 4.95
N THR A 52 -2.52 -0.10 3.67
CA THR A 52 -1.55 -0.40 2.61
C THR A 52 -1.40 0.80 1.68
N VAL A 53 -0.17 1.27 1.45
CA VAL A 53 0.07 2.43 0.59
C VAL A 53 0.99 2.11 -0.58
N TYR A 54 0.66 2.61 -1.77
CA TYR A 54 1.44 2.43 -2.98
C TYR A 54 2.43 3.56 -3.16
N ALA A 55 3.69 3.36 -2.74
CA ALA A 55 4.70 4.40 -2.76
C ALA A 55 5.64 4.33 -3.97
N PHE A 56 5.94 3.12 -4.49
CA PHE A 56 6.80 2.94 -5.66
C PHE A 56 6.43 1.67 -6.41
N SER A 57 6.00 1.82 -7.66
CA SER A 57 5.65 0.69 -8.53
C SER A 57 6.85 0.18 -9.32
N THR A 58 6.77 -1.07 -9.81
CA THR A 58 7.73 -1.64 -10.77
C THR A 58 7.88 -0.79 -12.03
N GLU A 59 6.83 -0.09 -12.46
CA GLU A 59 6.85 0.79 -13.62
C GLU A 59 7.58 2.11 -13.37
N ASN A 60 7.77 2.51 -12.11
CA ASN A 60 8.42 3.78 -11.75
C ASN A 60 9.93 3.80 -12.09
N TRP A 61 10.56 2.65 -12.29
CA TRP A 61 11.93 2.58 -12.80
C TRP A 61 12.08 3.17 -14.19
N LYS A 62 10.99 3.30 -14.97
CA LYS A 62 10.98 3.93 -16.29
C LYS A 62 11.01 5.47 -16.26
N ARG A 63 10.94 6.08 -15.07
CA ARG A 63 11.05 7.53 -14.89
C ARG A 63 12.46 8.01 -15.21
N SER A 64 12.65 9.34 -15.29
CA SER A 64 13.99 9.89 -15.50
C SER A 64 14.94 9.45 -14.37
N ARG A 65 16.22 9.31 -14.70
CA ARG A 65 17.23 8.89 -13.76
C ARG A 65 17.29 9.81 -12.54
N GLU A 66 17.17 11.12 -12.76
CA GLU A 66 17.18 12.14 -11.71
C GLU A 66 16.00 11.97 -10.75
N GLU A 67 14.79 11.65 -11.29
CA GLU A 67 13.60 11.42 -10.45
C GLU A 67 13.78 10.14 -9.62
N VAL A 68 14.29 9.07 -10.23
CA VAL A 68 14.54 7.80 -9.53
C VAL A 68 15.59 7.98 -8.43
N GLU A 69 16.72 8.62 -8.71
CA GLU A 69 17.77 8.89 -7.70
C GLU A 69 17.24 9.74 -6.54
N ALA A 70 16.42 10.75 -6.82
CA ALA A 70 15.77 11.57 -5.79
C ALA A 70 14.81 10.76 -4.92
N LEU A 71 14.02 9.84 -5.51
CA LEU A 71 13.14 8.93 -4.77
C LEU A 71 13.94 7.97 -3.90
N MET A 72 15.05 7.41 -4.39
CA MET A 72 15.94 6.54 -3.59
C MET A 72 16.53 7.29 -2.39
N LYS A 73 16.94 8.55 -2.57
CA LYS A 73 17.39 9.40 -1.47
C LYS A 73 16.28 9.65 -0.44
N LEU A 74 15.05 9.89 -0.93
CA LEU A 74 13.89 10.08 -0.08
C LEU A 74 13.56 8.82 0.74
N PHE A 75 13.59 7.63 0.13
CA PHE A 75 13.35 6.36 0.82
C PHE A 75 14.36 6.11 1.94
N ARG A 76 15.66 6.37 1.71
CA ARG A 76 16.69 6.27 2.76
C ARG A 76 16.36 7.11 3.98
N GLY A 77 15.91 8.35 3.76
CA GLY A 77 15.49 9.23 4.86
C GLY A 77 14.20 8.81 5.52
N TYR A 78 13.22 8.40 4.72
CA TYR A 78 11.88 8.05 5.18
C TYR A 78 11.85 6.74 5.98
N LEU A 79 12.52 5.68 5.52
CA LEU A 79 12.60 4.40 6.23
C LEU A 79 13.18 4.57 7.65
N LYS A 80 14.25 5.38 7.79
CA LYS A 80 14.78 5.72 9.12
C LYS A 80 13.79 6.49 10.00
N LYS A 81 12.97 7.35 9.38
CA LYS A 81 11.90 8.08 10.08
C LYS A 81 10.77 7.15 10.49
N CYS A 82 10.45 6.14 9.68
CA CYS A 82 9.42 5.15 9.96
C CYS A 82 9.64 4.41 11.29
N ILE A 83 10.88 4.14 11.69
CA ILE A 83 11.20 3.55 13.01
C ILE A 83 10.66 4.42 14.16
N LYS A 84 10.79 5.75 14.06
CA LYS A 84 10.25 6.67 15.08
C LYS A 84 8.73 6.75 15.03
N ILE A 85 8.16 6.73 13.82
CA ILE A 85 6.71 6.76 13.59
C ILE A 85 6.08 5.48 14.13
N SER A 86 6.67 4.31 13.87
CA SER A 86 6.17 3.02 14.34
C SER A 86 6.10 2.98 15.86
N LYS A 87 7.18 3.38 16.55
CA LYS A 87 7.22 3.46 18.01
C LYS A 87 6.13 4.37 18.57
N LYS A 88 6.01 5.60 18.02
CA LYS A 88 5.06 6.60 18.53
C LYS A 88 3.60 6.16 18.37
N ASN A 89 3.30 5.39 17.33
CA ASN A 89 1.94 4.98 16.99
C ASN A 89 1.62 3.53 17.34
N ASN A 90 2.55 2.79 17.92
CA ASN A 90 2.42 1.34 18.12
C ASN A 90 2.07 0.64 16.79
N MET A 91 2.82 0.95 15.73
CA MET A 91 2.50 0.56 14.36
C MET A 91 3.45 -0.52 13.88
N LYS A 92 2.93 -1.70 13.55
CA LYS A 92 3.67 -2.75 12.86
C LYS A 92 3.82 -2.35 11.40
N MET A 93 5.05 -2.29 10.91
CA MET A 93 5.36 -1.89 9.54
C MET A 93 5.99 -3.02 8.77
N THR A 94 5.47 -3.30 7.57
CA THR A 94 6.04 -4.25 6.61
C THR A 94 6.18 -3.62 5.24
N VAL A 95 7.08 -4.15 4.44
CA VAL A 95 7.28 -3.74 3.05
C VAL A 95 6.87 -4.89 2.13
N ILE A 96 5.98 -4.62 1.18
CA ILE A 96 5.59 -5.55 0.13
C ILE A 96 6.20 -5.14 -1.21
N GLY A 97 6.53 -6.12 -2.06
CA GLY A 97 7.21 -5.94 -3.33
C GLY A 97 8.62 -6.52 -3.33
N ASP A 98 9.27 -6.52 -4.49
CA ASP A 98 10.62 -7.04 -4.63
C ASP A 98 11.68 -6.00 -4.23
N VAL A 99 12.08 -6.04 -2.96
CA VAL A 99 13.09 -5.14 -2.40
C VAL A 99 14.52 -5.44 -2.89
N THR A 100 14.76 -6.58 -3.55
CA THR A 100 16.10 -6.98 -4.02
C THR A 100 16.64 -6.07 -5.12
N ALA A 101 15.75 -5.37 -5.83
CA ALA A 101 16.12 -4.37 -6.84
C ALA A 101 16.71 -3.07 -6.26
N PHE A 102 16.55 -2.84 -4.96
CA PHE A 102 17.12 -1.67 -4.29
C PHE A 102 18.57 -1.89 -3.86
N ALA A 103 19.29 -0.77 -3.66
CA ALA A 103 20.63 -0.81 -3.11
C ALA A 103 20.67 -1.48 -1.71
N PRO A 104 21.78 -2.15 -1.33
CA PRO A 104 21.88 -2.92 -0.07
C PRO A 104 21.53 -2.14 1.18
N ASP A 105 21.80 -0.84 1.24
CA ASP A 105 21.50 0.03 2.37
C ASP A 105 20.01 0.28 2.55
N ILE A 106 19.23 0.34 1.45
CA ILE A 106 17.75 0.43 1.50
C ILE A 106 17.19 -0.92 1.96
N GLN A 107 17.66 -2.03 1.41
CA GLN A 107 17.26 -3.37 1.83
C GLN A 107 17.51 -3.60 3.32
N GLN A 108 18.66 -3.15 3.83
CA GLN A 108 18.98 -3.24 5.25
C GLN A 108 18.03 -2.39 6.11
N SER A 109 17.71 -1.16 5.67
CA SER A 109 16.78 -0.28 6.38
C SER A 109 15.35 -0.85 6.42
N VAL A 110 14.94 -1.60 5.38
CA VAL A 110 13.66 -2.33 5.39
C VAL A 110 13.67 -3.43 6.46
N ARG A 111 14.68 -4.30 6.46
CA ARG A 111 14.81 -5.36 7.48
C ARG A 111 14.83 -4.81 8.90
N GLU A 112 15.57 -3.72 9.13
CA GLU A 112 15.62 -3.06 10.45
C GLU A 112 14.27 -2.51 10.89
N LEU A 113 13.51 -1.92 9.97
CA LEU A 113 12.17 -1.41 10.24
C LEU A 113 11.19 -2.53 10.60
N GLU A 114 11.17 -3.60 9.82
CA GLU A 114 10.30 -4.75 10.04
C GLU A 114 10.61 -5.45 11.36
N GLU A 115 11.89 -5.74 11.62
CA GLU A 115 12.32 -6.36 12.87
C GLU A 115 12.01 -5.49 14.09
N TYR A 116 12.24 -4.17 13.98
CA TYR A 116 11.96 -3.23 15.07
C TYR A 116 10.47 -3.16 15.43
N SER A 117 9.60 -3.25 14.43
CA SER A 117 8.15 -3.03 14.61
C SER A 117 7.33 -4.33 14.69
N LYS A 118 7.95 -5.50 14.61
CA LYS A 118 7.25 -6.80 14.48
C LYS A 118 6.25 -7.10 15.60
N ASP A 119 6.54 -6.63 16.82
CA ASP A 119 5.75 -6.90 18.02
C ASP A 119 4.72 -5.78 18.32
N PHE A 120 4.62 -4.76 17.47
CA PHE A 120 3.61 -3.71 17.60
C PHE A 120 2.26 -4.20 17.05
N ASP A 121 1.17 -3.83 17.72
CA ASP A 121 -0.18 -4.35 17.47
C ASP A 121 -1.28 -3.28 17.29
N GLY A 122 -0.91 -1.99 17.28
CA GLY A 122 -1.88 -0.89 17.18
C GLY A 122 -2.44 -0.71 15.77
N ILE A 123 -1.58 -0.59 14.77
CA ILE A 123 -1.92 -0.53 13.33
C ILE A 123 -0.97 -1.42 12.57
N TYR A 124 -1.47 -2.12 11.58
CA TYR A 124 -0.66 -2.83 10.59
C TYR A 124 -0.50 -1.96 9.34
N PHE A 125 0.73 -1.50 9.07
CA PHE A 125 1.04 -0.63 7.93
C PHE A 125 1.89 -1.39 6.91
N GLN A 126 1.40 -1.49 5.68
CA GLN A 126 2.14 -2.06 4.57
C GLN A 126 2.57 -0.97 3.58
N LEU A 127 3.86 -0.92 3.29
CA LEU A 127 4.45 -0.01 2.32
C LEU A 127 4.81 -0.77 1.04
N ALA A 128 4.07 -0.54 -0.04
CA ALA A 128 4.36 -1.15 -1.33
C ALA A 128 5.52 -0.42 -2.03
N LEU A 129 6.69 -1.07 -2.06
CA LEU A 129 7.94 -0.58 -2.67
C LEU A 129 8.43 -1.55 -3.74
N ASN A 130 8.72 -1.05 -4.93
CA ASN A 130 9.00 -1.87 -6.10
C ASN A 130 7.96 -2.98 -6.27
N TYR A 131 6.72 -2.59 -6.04
CA TYR A 131 5.57 -3.48 -6.07
C TYR A 131 4.83 -3.38 -7.41
N GLY A 132 4.32 -4.50 -7.85
CA GLY A 132 3.34 -4.64 -8.92
C GLY A 132 2.64 -5.98 -8.77
N SER A 133 1.30 -5.98 -8.76
CA SER A 133 0.55 -7.20 -8.46
C SER A 133 0.83 -8.35 -9.44
N ARG A 134 1.04 -8.03 -10.72
CA ARG A 134 1.45 -9.06 -11.70
C ARG A 134 2.80 -9.69 -11.38
N ASP A 135 3.76 -8.90 -10.87
CA ASP A 135 5.05 -9.41 -10.42
C ASP A 135 4.92 -10.21 -9.13
N GLU A 136 4.14 -9.72 -8.17
CA GLU A 136 3.82 -10.44 -6.93
C GLU A 136 3.25 -11.83 -7.23
N ILE A 137 2.18 -11.90 -8.05
CA ILE A 137 1.56 -13.16 -8.46
C ILE A 137 2.58 -14.07 -9.15
N ARG A 138 3.38 -13.54 -10.07
CA ARG A 138 4.44 -14.31 -10.75
C ARG A 138 5.43 -14.90 -9.75
N ARG A 139 5.89 -14.13 -8.77
CA ARG A 139 6.82 -14.59 -7.71
C ARG A 139 6.17 -15.63 -6.80
N GLY A 140 4.92 -15.40 -6.42
CA GLY A 140 4.12 -16.36 -5.64
C GLY A 140 3.98 -17.68 -6.36
N MET A 141 3.60 -17.66 -7.66
CA MET A 141 3.47 -18.87 -8.47
C MET A 141 4.79 -19.62 -8.65
N GLN A 142 5.93 -18.92 -8.77
CA GLN A 142 7.24 -19.56 -8.84
C GLN A 142 7.58 -20.31 -7.54
N LYS A 143 7.31 -19.71 -6.37
CA LYS A 143 7.50 -20.36 -5.07
C LYS A 143 6.59 -21.58 -4.92
N MET A 144 5.32 -21.43 -5.25
CA MET A 144 4.33 -22.52 -5.20
C MET A 144 4.75 -23.68 -6.12
N ALA A 145 5.15 -23.41 -7.35
CA ALA A 145 5.60 -24.44 -8.29
C ALA A 145 6.85 -25.19 -7.75
N GLN A 146 7.75 -24.50 -7.06
CA GLN A 146 8.87 -25.16 -6.39
C GLN A 146 8.42 -26.05 -5.24
N ASP A 147 7.46 -25.58 -4.41
CA ASP A 147 6.93 -26.37 -3.30
C ASP A 147 6.10 -27.57 -3.77
N VAL A 148 5.40 -27.49 -4.91
CA VAL A 148 4.77 -28.63 -5.56
C VAL A 148 5.84 -29.65 -6.02
N LYS A 149 6.90 -29.18 -6.67
CA LYS A 149 8.02 -30.04 -7.09
C LYS A 149 8.70 -30.74 -5.90
N ASP A 150 8.79 -30.06 -4.77
CA ASP A 150 9.40 -30.56 -3.53
C ASP A 150 8.43 -31.47 -2.73
N GLY A 151 7.19 -31.69 -3.21
CA GLY A 151 6.19 -32.52 -2.55
C GLY A 151 5.59 -31.89 -1.28
N LYS A 152 5.72 -30.57 -1.08
CA LYS A 152 5.14 -29.85 0.06
C LYS A 152 3.68 -29.43 -0.17
N VAL A 153 3.29 -29.28 -1.43
CA VAL A 153 1.96 -28.90 -1.87
C VAL A 153 1.50 -29.87 -2.94
N GLU A 154 0.32 -30.48 -2.75
CA GLU A 154 -0.30 -31.32 -3.76
C GLU A 154 -1.10 -30.44 -4.74
N PRO A 155 -0.97 -30.64 -6.08
CA PRO A 155 -1.68 -29.82 -7.07
C PRO A 155 -3.19 -29.76 -6.85
N ASP A 156 -3.82 -30.88 -6.48
CA ASP A 156 -5.28 -30.98 -6.25
C ASP A 156 -5.70 -30.27 -4.92
N GLY A 157 -4.74 -29.95 -4.05
CA GLY A 157 -4.96 -29.20 -2.80
C GLY A 157 -4.78 -27.69 -2.92
N ILE A 158 -4.52 -27.17 -4.13
CA ILE A 158 -4.36 -25.71 -4.32
C ILE A 158 -5.75 -25.06 -4.30
N THR A 159 -5.96 -24.21 -3.29
CA THR A 159 -7.17 -23.39 -3.11
C THR A 159 -6.82 -21.90 -3.26
N GLU A 160 -7.82 -21.01 -3.21
CA GLU A 160 -7.59 -19.55 -3.15
C GLU A 160 -6.75 -19.19 -1.93
N ASP A 161 -7.04 -19.74 -0.75
CA ASP A 161 -6.25 -19.54 0.48
C ASP A 161 -4.79 -20.00 0.31
N THR A 162 -4.58 -21.12 -0.40
CA THR A 162 -3.22 -21.56 -0.74
C THR A 162 -2.50 -20.50 -1.56
N ILE A 163 -3.14 -19.95 -2.60
CA ILE A 163 -2.57 -18.90 -3.43
C ILE A 163 -2.24 -17.66 -2.60
N GLU A 164 -3.16 -17.22 -1.76
CA GLU A 164 -2.98 -16.05 -0.87
C GLU A 164 -1.76 -16.20 0.05
N SER A 165 -1.50 -17.42 0.53
CA SER A 165 -0.34 -17.70 1.39
C SER A 165 1.02 -17.47 0.71
N TYR A 166 1.06 -17.44 -0.63
CA TYR A 166 2.26 -17.15 -1.42
C TYR A 166 2.40 -15.70 -1.88
N LEU A 167 1.37 -14.86 -1.64
CA LEU A 167 1.42 -13.44 -1.94
C LEU A 167 2.17 -12.65 -0.85
N ASP A 168 2.67 -11.47 -1.20
CA ASP A 168 3.39 -10.59 -0.28
C ASP A 168 2.50 -10.10 0.87
N THR A 169 1.17 -10.14 0.67
CA THR A 169 0.14 -9.74 1.64
C THR A 169 -0.35 -10.89 2.54
N ALA A 170 0.27 -12.05 2.48
CA ALA A 170 -0.12 -13.22 3.27
C ALA A 170 -0.35 -12.89 4.75
N GLY A 171 -1.49 -13.31 5.29
CA GLY A 171 -1.87 -13.06 6.70
C GLY A 171 -2.42 -11.66 6.99
N VAL A 172 -2.61 -10.82 5.98
CA VAL A 172 -3.27 -9.52 6.09
C VAL A 172 -4.62 -9.58 5.35
N PRO A 173 -5.73 -9.16 5.97
CA PRO A 173 -7.03 -9.20 5.31
C PRO A 173 -7.05 -8.27 4.09
N ASP A 174 -7.84 -8.62 3.10
CA ASP A 174 -8.04 -7.81 1.92
C ASP A 174 -8.55 -6.40 2.24
N PRO A 175 -8.21 -5.39 1.42
CA PRO A 175 -8.72 -4.04 1.60
C PRO A 175 -10.24 -3.97 1.43
N ASP A 176 -10.93 -3.32 2.38
CA ASP A 176 -12.33 -2.98 2.24
C ASP A 176 -12.54 -1.79 1.30
N LEU A 177 -11.60 -0.84 1.33
CA LEU A 177 -11.67 0.42 0.61
C LEU A 177 -10.33 0.73 -0.06
N LEU A 178 -10.36 0.93 -1.38
CA LEU A 178 -9.26 1.54 -2.13
C LEU A 178 -9.54 3.02 -2.33
N ILE A 179 -8.58 3.87 -1.97
CA ILE A 179 -8.60 5.30 -2.26
C ILE A 179 -7.53 5.61 -3.31
N ARG A 180 -7.88 6.34 -4.36
CA ARG A 180 -6.89 6.91 -5.29
C ARG A 180 -7.09 8.40 -5.45
N THR A 181 -6.02 9.16 -5.24
CA THR A 181 -5.98 10.62 -5.34
C THR A 181 -5.67 11.08 -6.77
N SER A 182 -5.91 12.38 -7.05
CA SER A 182 -5.52 13.07 -8.30
C SER A 182 -6.33 12.71 -9.54
N GLY A 183 -7.59 12.24 -9.39
CA GLY A 183 -8.58 12.10 -10.46
C GLY A 183 -8.43 10.88 -11.40
N GLU A 184 -7.40 10.07 -11.22
CA GLU A 184 -7.18 8.88 -12.04
C GLU A 184 -8.03 7.70 -11.56
N GLN A 185 -8.68 6.98 -12.48
CA GLN A 185 -9.63 5.89 -12.19
C GLN A 185 -9.11 4.53 -12.69
N ARG A 186 -7.92 4.15 -12.29
CA ARG A 186 -7.29 2.88 -12.63
C ARG A 186 -6.47 2.34 -11.44
N LEU A 187 -6.24 1.03 -11.38
CA LEU A 187 -5.49 0.38 -10.29
C LEU A 187 -3.97 0.47 -10.46
N SER A 188 -3.49 0.69 -11.68
CA SER A 188 -2.06 0.77 -12.00
C SER A 188 -1.24 -0.42 -11.46
N ASN A 189 -1.77 -1.63 -11.63
CA ASN A 189 -1.12 -2.86 -11.18
C ASN A 189 -0.94 -2.97 -9.65
N PHE A 190 -1.82 -2.32 -8.88
CA PHE A 190 -1.83 -2.36 -7.42
C PHE A 190 -2.85 -3.35 -6.89
N LEU A 191 -2.44 -4.32 -6.08
CA LEU A 191 -3.26 -5.27 -5.32
C LEU A 191 -4.40 -5.93 -6.14
N LEU A 192 -4.12 -6.41 -7.38
CA LEU A 192 -5.17 -6.92 -8.28
C LEU A 192 -5.92 -8.13 -7.70
N TRP A 193 -5.25 -9.00 -6.96
CA TRP A 193 -5.87 -10.13 -6.28
C TRP A 193 -6.72 -9.64 -5.10
N GLN A 194 -6.13 -8.85 -4.24
CA GLN A 194 -6.68 -8.43 -2.95
C GLN A 194 -7.83 -7.42 -3.07
N LEU A 195 -7.96 -6.73 -4.21
CA LEU A 195 -9.02 -5.73 -4.45
C LEU A 195 -10.28 -6.32 -5.09
N ALA A 196 -10.40 -7.64 -5.18
CA ALA A 196 -11.50 -8.32 -5.88
C ALA A 196 -12.89 -7.90 -5.38
N TYR A 197 -13.04 -7.63 -4.08
CA TYR A 197 -14.29 -7.22 -3.43
C TYR A 197 -14.23 -5.88 -2.72
N SER A 198 -13.19 -5.07 -3.00
CA SER A 198 -13.01 -3.75 -2.40
C SER A 198 -13.95 -2.71 -3.00
N GLU A 199 -14.40 -1.76 -2.21
CA GLU A 199 -15.03 -0.54 -2.69
C GLU A 199 -13.96 0.48 -3.14
N PHE A 200 -14.26 1.26 -4.19
CA PHE A 200 -13.31 2.22 -4.76
C PHE A 200 -13.79 3.65 -4.54
N TYR A 201 -12.88 4.49 -4.09
CA TYR A 201 -13.07 5.93 -3.97
C TYR A 201 -12.00 6.67 -4.76
N PHE A 202 -12.40 7.43 -5.78
CA PHE A 202 -11.53 8.27 -6.59
C PHE A 202 -11.81 9.73 -6.27
N THR A 203 -10.76 10.50 -5.93
CA THR A 203 -10.87 11.94 -5.65
C THR A 203 -9.95 12.76 -6.56
N PRO A 204 -10.40 13.96 -7.04
CA PRO A 204 -9.54 14.86 -7.78
C PRO A 204 -8.45 15.50 -6.93
N VAL A 205 -8.56 15.46 -5.61
CA VAL A 205 -7.57 16.02 -4.68
C VAL A 205 -6.23 15.29 -4.85
N ALA A 206 -5.14 16.04 -5.03
CA ALA A 206 -3.79 15.47 -5.11
C ALA A 206 -3.32 14.99 -3.74
N TRP A 207 -2.47 13.94 -3.72
CA TRP A 207 -2.01 13.34 -2.47
C TRP A 207 -1.44 14.33 -1.43
N PRO A 208 -0.60 15.33 -1.77
CA PRO A 208 -0.10 16.28 -0.79
C PRO A 208 -1.18 17.12 -0.07
N ASP A 209 -2.34 17.30 -0.69
CA ASP A 209 -3.47 18.07 -0.16
C ASP A 209 -4.58 17.16 0.42
N PHE A 210 -4.45 15.83 0.31
CA PHE A 210 -5.40 14.86 0.85
C PHE A 210 -5.31 14.85 2.39
N ASN A 211 -6.36 15.25 3.06
CA ASN A 211 -6.41 15.43 4.50
C ASN A 211 -7.45 14.55 5.20
N LYS A 212 -7.62 14.71 6.52
CA LYS A 212 -8.60 13.98 7.33
C LYS A 212 -10.03 14.13 6.82
N GLU A 213 -10.40 15.30 6.34
CA GLU A 213 -11.75 15.56 5.83
C GLU A 213 -12.01 14.76 4.55
N GLU A 214 -11.02 14.68 3.65
CA GLU A 214 -11.11 13.85 2.44
C GLU A 214 -11.14 12.35 2.78
N LEU A 215 -10.39 11.92 3.79
CA LEU A 215 -10.44 10.55 4.30
C LEU A 215 -11.82 10.21 4.87
N ILE A 216 -12.42 11.10 5.64
CA ILE A 216 -13.78 10.93 6.18
C ILE A 216 -14.80 10.83 5.03
N LYS A 217 -14.72 11.69 4.01
CA LYS A 217 -15.59 11.62 2.83
C LYS A 217 -15.48 10.26 2.12
N ALA A 218 -14.26 9.72 2.01
CA ALA A 218 -14.05 8.39 1.42
C ALA A 218 -14.75 7.30 2.23
N ILE A 219 -14.65 7.34 3.57
CA ILE A 219 -15.30 6.39 4.47
C ILE A 219 -16.82 6.57 4.46
N GLU A 220 -17.34 7.80 4.38
CA GLU A 220 -18.77 8.06 4.23
C GLU A 220 -19.32 7.47 2.92
N LYS A 221 -18.58 7.60 1.82
CA LYS A 221 -18.94 6.98 0.55
C LYS A 221 -18.93 5.46 0.62
N TYR A 222 -17.94 4.86 1.29
CA TYR A 222 -17.93 3.43 1.58
C TYR A 222 -19.18 2.99 2.34
N ASN A 223 -19.62 3.75 3.35
CA ASN A 223 -20.82 3.44 4.15
C ASN A 223 -22.14 3.55 3.36
N GLN A 224 -22.17 4.31 2.26
CA GLN A 224 -23.34 4.43 1.39
C GLN A 224 -23.50 3.24 0.42
N ARG A 225 -22.51 2.35 0.35
CA ARG A 225 -22.53 1.18 -0.52
C ARG A 225 -23.20 -0.02 0.15
N ASP A 226 -24.06 -0.70 -0.57
CA ASP A 226 -24.66 -1.96 -0.15
C ASP A 226 -23.79 -3.13 -0.64
N ARG A 227 -22.95 -3.67 0.23
CA ARG A 227 -22.02 -4.77 -0.10
C ARG A 227 -22.78 -6.09 -0.13
N ARG A 228 -23.11 -6.57 -1.32
CA ARG A 228 -23.96 -7.76 -1.54
C ARG A 228 -23.20 -9.07 -1.66
N TYR A 229 -21.88 -9.03 -1.94
CA TYR A 229 -21.04 -10.23 -2.14
C TYR A 229 -21.69 -11.32 -3.02
N GLY A 230 -22.41 -10.91 -4.08
CA GLY A 230 -23.14 -11.81 -4.96
C GLY A 230 -24.50 -12.32 -4.42
N GLY A 231 -24.89 -11.95 -3.19
CA GLY A 231 -26.19 -12.31 -2.62
C GLY A 231 -27.31 -11.37 -3.09
N VAL A 232 -28.53 -11.90 -3.24
CA VAL A 232 -29.76 -11.14 -3.48
C VAL A 232 -30.46 -10.94 -2.13
N LYS A 233 -30.82 -9.71 -1.76
CA LYS A 233 -31.79 -9.52 -0.66
C LYS A 233 -33.14 -10.03 -1.17
N GLU A 234 -33.72 -11.02 -0.51
CA GLU A 234 -35.14 -11.29 -0.66
C GLU A 234 -35.93 -10.05 -0.17
N GLU A 235 -36.81 -9.55 -1.03
CA GLU A 235 -37.72 -8.43 -0.70
C GLU A 235 -38.77 -8.82 0.33
#